data_e58fd1e89a8e3d167420c2f2f6622f19
#
_entry.id   e58fd1e89a8e3d167420c2f2f6622f19
#
_cell.length_a   1.000
_cell.length_b   1.000
_cell.length_c   1.000
_cell.angle_alpha   90.00
_cell.angle_beta   90.00
_cell.angle_gamma   90.00
#
_symmetry.space_group_name_H-M   'P 1'
#
loop_
_entity.id
_entity.type
_entity.pdbx_description
1 polymer ?
#
loop_
_entity_poly.entity_id
_entity_poly.type
_entity_poly.pdbx_seq_one_letter_code
_entity_poly.pdbx_strand_id
1 'polypeptide(L)'
;MILITGANGFVGHKLMELCKDTAASPSLRNVTQEIANRIIKESNADVVVHTAAISDIGTCEADPEASYFANVQIPIYIANACKDNNRKLICFSSDQVYSACEDGGPYTEENVKPGNIYAAHKLEMEKRVLDILPSAVMLRAEWMYDYYEKRSNYLMMILNAIHTQDSVSFSSKQFRGITYLKEVAENMDKVILL
;
A
#
# COMPACT_ATOMS: atom_id res chain seq x y z
N MET A 1 15.93 -0.74 -12.90
CA MET A 1 15.92 -0.10 -11.57
C MET A 1 14.50 0.12 -11.09
N ILE A 2 14.24 -0.02 -9.78
CA ILE A 2 12.93 0.14 -9.14
C ILE A 2 12.94 1.40 -8.27
N LEU A 3 12.05 2.36 -8.50
CA LEU A 3 11.85 3.50 -7.62
C LEU A 3 10.78 3.16 -6.57
N ILE A 4 11.11 3.28 -5.29
CA ILE A 4 10.18 2.99 -4.19
C ILE A 4 9.74 4.31 -3.55
N THR A 5 8.45 4.64 -3.63
CA THR A 5 7.87 5.74 -2.87
C THR A 5 7.49 5.25 -1.48
N GLY A 6 7.61 6.10 -0.46
CA GLY A 6 7.37 5.66 0.91
C GLY A 6 8.45 4.70 1.45
N ALA A 7 9.68 4.78 0.95
CA ALA A 7 10.81 3.92 1.30
C ALA A 7 11.12 3.85 2.82
N ASN A 8 10.75 4.86 3.60
CA ASN A 8 10.90 4.88 5.05
C ASN A 8 9.71 4.24 5.80
N GLY A 9 8.66 3.85 5.10
CA GLY A 9 7.49 3.17 5.65
C GLY A 9 7.76 1.67 5.87
N PHE A 10 6.80 0.98 6.49
CA PHE A 10 6.92 -0.45 6.81
C PHE A 10 7.16 -1.31 5.56
N VAL A 11 6.34 -1.14 4.52
CA VAL A 11 6.47 -1.88 3.25
C VAL A 11 7.70 -1.41 2.48
N GLY A 12 7.83 -0.10 2.26
CA GLY A 12 8.90 0.46 1.44
C GLY A 12 10.30 0.13 1.97
N HIS A 13 10.48 0.14 3.30
CA HIS A 13 11.76 -0.23 3.92
C HIS A 13 12.15 -1.69 3.60
N LYS A 14 11.21 -2.62 3.71
CA LYS A 14 11.46 -4.03 3.41
C LYS A 14 11.78 -4.26 1.92
N LEU A 15 11.10 -3.56 1.03
CA LEU A 15 11.42 -3.60 -0.40
C LEU A 15 12.82 -3.05 -0.68
N MET A 16 13.21 -1.94 -0.03
CA MET A 16 14.58 -1.39 -0.13
C MET A 16 15.64 -2.34 0.40
N GLU A 17 15.33 -3.14 1.42
CA GLU A 17 16.24 -4.11 2.02
C GLU A 17 16.48 -5.34 1.13
N LEU A 18 15.42 -5.88 0.52
CA LEU A 18 15.45 -7.20 -0.11
C LEU A 18 15.40 -7.18 -1.65
N CYS A 19 14.80 -6.16 -2.26
CA CYS A 19 14.80 -6.05 -3.72
C CYS A 19 16.12 -5.51 -4.23
N LYS A 20 16.54 -6.02 -5.39
CA LYS A 20 17.76 -5.56 -6.05
C LYS A 20 17.48 -4.30 -6.87
N ASP A 21 18.51 -3.48 -7.06
CA ASP A 21 18.49 -2.29 -7.93
C ASP A 21 17.33 -1.33 -7.60
N THR A 22 17.24 -0.95 -6.33
CA THR A 22 16.21 -0.06 -5.79
C THR A 22 16.74 1.33 -5.49
N ALA A 23 15.88 2.34 -5.65
CA ALA A 23 16.13 3.72 -5.24
C ALA A 23 14.94 4.26 -4.43
N ALA A 24 15.22 5.03 -3.37
CA ALA A 24 14.19 5.70 -2.60
C ALA A 24 13.72 6.98 -3.31
N SER A 25 12.41 7.16 -3.45
CA SER A 25 11.83 8.44 -3.88
C SER A 25 11.99 9.51 -2.80
N PRO A 26 12.12 10.78 -3.17
CA PRO A 26 11.90 11.90 -2.25
C PRO A 26 10.52 11.84 -1.59
N SER A 27 10.35 12.62 -0.51
CA SER A 27 9.06 12.74 0.18
C SER A 27 7.96 13.27 -0.76
N LEU A 28 6.78 12.66 -0.71
CA LEU A 28 5.63 13.06 -1.51
C LEU A 28 4.60 13.91 -0.73
N ARG A 29 4.92 14.38 0.48
CA ARG A 29 3.95 15.08 1.35
C ARG A 29 3.29 16.31 0.72
N ASN A 30 4.04 17.07 -0.09
CA ASN A 30 3.55 18.28 -0.77
C ASN A 30 3.75 18.16 -2.27
N VAL A 31 3.62 16.96 -2.82
CA VAL A 31 3.82 16.70 -4.24
C VAL A 31 2.71 17.33 -5.06
N THR A 32 3.09 17.95 -6.16
CA THR A 32 2.20 18.35 -7.27
C THR A 32 2.43 17.42 -8.45
N GLN A 33 1.60 17.55 -9.50
CA GLN A 33 1.79 16.77 -10.74
C GLN A 33 3.18 17.05 -11.36
N GLU A 34 3.62 18.31 -11.37
CA GLU A 34 4.92 18.70 -11.95
C GLU A 34 6.09 18.09 -11.16
N ILE A 35 5.96 18.07 -9.82
CA ILE A 35 6.98 17.46 -8.95
C ILE A 35 7.01 15.94 -9.16
N ALA A 36 5.85 15.28 -9.26
CA ALA A 36 5.77 13.86 -9.55
C ALA A 36 6.43 13.51 -10.90
N ASN A 37 6.11 14.26 -11.95
CA ASN A 37 6.69 14.08 -13.27
C ASN A 37 8.23 14.22 -13.23
N ARG A 38 8.73 15.21 -12.51
CA ARG A 38 10.17 15.42 -12.36
C ARG A 38 10.84 14.26 -11.61
N ILE A 39 10.26 13.84 -10.48
CA ILE A 39 10.78 12.71 -9.68
C ILE A 39 10.88 11.44 -10.54
N ILE A 40 9.80 11.08 -11.24
CA ILE A 40 9.76 9.86 -12.07
C ILE A 40 10.76 9.96 -13.22
N LYS A 41 10.79 11.10 -13.91
CA LYS A 41 11.71 11.31 -15.05
C LYS A 41 13.18 11.26 -14.62
N GLU A 42 13.56 11.97 -13.55
CA GLU A 42 14.93 12.06 -13.07
C GLU A 42 15.43 10.76 -12.43
N SER A 43 14.53 9.93 -11.91
CA SER A 43 14.90 8.65 -11.32
C SER A 43 15.51 7.67 -12.31
N ASN A 44 15.17 7.77 -13.59
CA ASN A 44 15.48 6.78 -14.63
C ASN A 44 15.03 5.34 -14.30
N ALA A 45 14.11 5.17 -13.37
CA ALA A 45 13.58 3.87 -13.00
C ALA A 45 12.63 3.32 -14.06
N ASP A 46 12.69 2.02 -14.32
CA ASP A 46 11.78 1.32 -15.25
C ASP A 46 10.45 1.00 -14.57
N VAL A 47 10.49 0.80 -13.25
CA VAL A 47 9.36 0.41 -12.42
C VAL A 47 9.24 1.35 -11.23
N VAL A 48 8.03 1.76 -10.91
CA VAL A 48 7.69 2.52 -9.71
C VAL A 48 6.82 1.64 -8.81
N VAL A 49 7.26 1.43 -7.57
CA VAL A 49 6.46 0.77 -6.54
C VAL A 49 5.97 1.79 -5.54
N HIS A 50 4.67 2.07 -5.57
CA HIS A 50 4.04 3.06 -4.72
C HIS A 50 3.54 2.45 -3.42
N THR A 51 4.25 2.73 -2.31
CA THR A 51 3.91 2.24 -0.96
C THR A 51 3.53 3.37 0.00
N ALA A 52 3.67 4.64 -0.42
CA ALA A 52 3.33 5.77 0.41
C ALA A 52 1.80 5.86 0.61
N ALA A 53 1.36 5.90 1.86
CA ALA A 53 -0.06 5.98 2.20
C ALA A 53 -0.26 6.47 3.64
N ILE A 54 -1.42 7.00 3.95
CA ILE A 54 -1.97 7.04 5.32
C ILE A 54 -2.82 5.78 5.48
N SER A 55 -2.34 4.80 6.26
CA SER A 55 -2.96 3.47 6.37
C SER A 55 -3.68 3.22 7.70
N ASP A 56 -3.63 4.17 8.63
CA ASP A 56 -4.38 4.11 9.87
C ASP A 56 -5.82 4.57 9.65
N ILE A 57 -6.79 3.67 9.90
CA ILE A 57 -8.21 3.91 9.65
C ILE A 57 -8.71 5.09 10.51
N GLY A 58 -8.31 5.15 11.79
CA GLY A 58 -8.72 6.23 12.67
C GLY A 58 -8.23 7.60 12.20
N THR A 59 -7.00 7.67 11.71
CA THR A 59 -6.44 8.89 11.11
C THR A 59 -7.21 9.30 9.85
N CYS A 60 -7.58 8.33 8.99
CA CYS A 60 -8.35 8.62 7.77
C CYS A 60 -9.77 9.11 8.08
N GLU A 61 -10.41 8.55 9.12
CA GLU A 61 -11.74 9.02 9.58
C GLU A 61 -11.67 10.41 10.21
N ALA A 62 -10.59 10.71 10.93
CA ALA A 62 -10.40 12.01 11.58
C ALA A 62 -10.09 13.15 10.60
N ASP A 63 -9.37 12.84 9.50
CA ASP A 63 -9.02 13.80 8.44
C ASP A 63 -9.18 13.17 7.05
N PRO A 64 -10.42 13.13 6.52
CA PRO A 64 -10.70 12.57 5.21
C PRO A 64 -10.00 13.31 4.06
N GLU A 65 -9.76 14.61 4.18
CA GLU A 65 -9.09 15.39 3.13
C GLU A 65 -7.62 15.02 3.01
N ALA A 66 -6.89 14.96 4.13
CA ALA A 66 -5.51 14.49 4.14
C ALA A 66 -5.41 13.02 3.68
N SER A 67 -6.37 12.17 4.08
CA SER A 67 -6.46 10.79 3.60
C SER A 67 -6.69 10.74 2.09
N TYR A 68 -7.60 11.54 1.55
CA TYR A 68 -7.85 11.60 0.11
C TYR A 68 -6.62 12.04 -0.67
N PHE A 69 -5.98 13.10 -0.20
CA PHE A 69 -4.74 13.58 -0.85
C PHE A 69 -3.67 12.51 -0.89
N ALA A 70 -3.40 11.85 0.25
CA ALA A 70 -2.35 10.84 0.35
C ALA A 70 -2.68 9.53 -0.38
N ASN A 71 -3.94 9.07 -0.29
CA ASN A 71 -4.32 7.73 -0.74
C ASN A 71 -4.96 7.72 -2.14
N VAL A 72 -5.38 8.88 -2.68
CA VAL A 72 -5.99 9.00 -4.02
C VAL A 72 -5.20 9.95 -4.90
N GLN A 73 -5.02 11.20 -4.45
CA GLN A 73 -4.46 12.25 -5.32
C GLN A 73 -2.99 12.01 -5.66
N ILE A 74 -2.18 11.63 -4.67
CA ILE A 74 -0.75 11.31 -4.89
C ILE A 74 -0.59 10.13 -5.86
N PRO A 75 -1.26 8.97 -5.68
CA PRO A 75 -1.23 7.88 -6.67
C PRO A 75 -1.62 8.31 -8.09
N ILE A 76 -2.61 9.21 -8.24
CA ILE A 76 -2.99 9.76 -9.54
C ILE A 76 -1.83 10.54 -10.17
N TYR A 77 -1.14 11.39 -9.41
CA TYR A 77 0.04 12.11 -9.91
C TYR A 77 1.14 11.15 -10.34
N ILE A 78 1.39 10.10 -9.56
CA ILE A 78 2.37 9.07 -9.90
C ILE A 78 1.96 8.30 -11.16
N ALA A 79 0.67 7.94 -11.31
CA ALA A 79 0.18 7.22 -12.48
C ALA A 79 0.34 8.05 -13.77
N ASN A 80 -0.03 9.33 -13.74
CA ASN A 80 0.19 10.25 -14.86
C ASN A 80 1.68 10.34 -15.21
N ALA A 81 2.53 10.52 -14.19
CA ALA A 81 3.97 10.62 -14.39
C ALA A 81 4.57 9.31 -14.97
N CYS A 82 4.09 8.14 -14.52
CA CYS A 82 4.49 6.85 -15.07
C CYS A 82 4.05 6.70 -16.54
N LYS A 83 2.81 7.08 -16.86
CA LYS A 83 2.29 7.08 -18.22
C LYS A 83 3.13 7.95 -19.15
N ASP A 84 3.38 9.21 -18.74
CA ASP A 84 4.14 10.18 -19.53
C ASP A 84 5.60 9.76 -19.79
N ASN A 85 6.17 8.99 -18.88
CA ASN A 85 7.55 8.49 -18.98
C ASN A 85 7.65 7.01 -19.38
N ASN A 86 6.54 6.36 -19.74
CA ASN A 86 6.47 4.94 -20.11
C ASN A 86 7.09 4.04 -19.03
N ARG A 87 6.66 4.21 -17.76
CA ARG A 87 7.12 3.41 -16.60
C ARG A 87 6.03 2.50 -16.11
N LYS A 88 6.40 1.31 -15.68
CA LYS A 88 5.48 0.40 -15.00
C LYS A 88 5.16 0.93 -13.61
N LEU A 89 3.90 0.80 -13.19
CA LEU A 89 3.46 1.20 -11.85
C LEU A 89 2.86 0.01 -11.12
N ILE A 90 3.30 -0.18 -9.87
CA ILE A 90 2.72 -1.13 -8.91
C ILE A 90 2.28 -0.33 -7.69
N CYS A 91 1.00 -0.44 -7.31
CA CYS A 91 0.43 0.24 -6.14
C CYS A 91 -0.01 -0.78 -5.09
N PHE A 92 0.28 -0.49 -3.83
CA PHE A 92 -0.30 -1.24 -2.72
C PHE A 92 -1.71 -0.71 -2.40
N SER A 93 -2.70 -1.54 -2.64
CA SER A 93 -4.07 -1.38 -2.15
C SER A 93 -4.26 -2.16 -0.85
N SER A 94 -5.48 -2.53 -0.49
CA SER A 94 -5.80 -3.16 0.79
C SER A 94 -6.98 -4.12 0.70
N ASP A 95 -6.96 -5.16 1.53
CA ASP A 95 -8.10 -6.04 1.83
C ASP A 95 -9.29 -5.27 2.41
N GLN A 96 -9.06 -4.06 2.95
CA GLN A 96 -10.13 -3.23 3.51
C GLN A 96 -11.22 -2.86 2.48
N VAL A 97 -10.95 -2.99 1.18
CA VAL A 97 -11.96 -2.81 0.13
C VAL A 97 -13.11 -3.83 0.24
N TYR A 98 -12.94 -4.90 1.02
CA TYR A 98 -13.95 -5.92 1.33
C TYR A 98 -14.59 -5.76 2.72
N SER A 99 -14.23 -4.73 3.49
CA SER A 99 -14.51 -4.65 4.93
C SER A 99 -15.99 -4.59 5.30
N ALA A 100 -16.88 -4.25 4.39
CA ALA A 100 -18.34 -4.27 4.59
C ALA A 100 -19.06 -5.41 3.86
N CYS A 101 -18.32 -6.38 3.27
CA CYS A 101 -18.95 -7.58 2.73
C CYS A 101 -19.53 -8.43 3.86
N GLU A 102 -20.72 -8.95 3.66
CA GLU A 102 -21.50 -9.65 4.69
C GLU A 102 -21.29 -11.18 4.67
N ASP A 103 -20.83 -11.69 3.53
CA ASP A 103 -20.53 -13.11 3.31
C ASP A 103 -19.14 -13.45 3.86
N GLY A 104 -18.94 -14.71 4.18
CA GLY A 104 -17.69 -15.20 4.78
C GLY A 104 -16.50 -15.31 3.80
N GLY A 105 -16.61 -14.87 2.56
CA GLY A 105 -15.58 -15.05 1.53
C GLY A 105 -15.45 -16.52 1.03
N PRO A 106 -14.49 -16.86 0.22
CA PRO A 106 -13.49 -15.96 -0.37
C PRO A 106 -14.10 -14.94 -1.35
N TYR A 107 -13.53 -13.74 -1.43
CA TYR A 107 -13.97 -12.68 -2.34
C TYR A 107 -13.16 -12.68 -3.63
N THR A 108 -13.83 -12.37 -4.75
CA THR A 108 -13.15 -12.03 -6.00
C THR A 108 -12.79 -10.54 -6.02
N GLU A 109 -11.99 -10.13 -6.99
CA GLU A 109 -11.60 -8.73 -7.17
C GLU A 109 -12.79 -7.79 -7.39
N GLU A 110 -13.94 -8.33 -7.83
CA GLU A 110 -15.16 -7.59 -8.13
C GLU A 110 -16.09 -7.42 -6.92
N ASN A 111 -15.98 -8.28 -5.91
CA ASN A 111 -16.89 -8.31 -4.75
C ASN A 111 -16.57 -7.22 -3.70
N VAL A 112 -16.24 -6.01 -4.13
CA VAL A 112 -15.79 -4.93 -3.25
C VAL A 112 -16.95 -4.21 -2.57
N LYS A 113 -16.83 -3.99 -1.25
CA LYS A 113 -17.76 -3.19 -0.44
C LYS A 113 -16.94 -2.51 0.68
N PRO A 114 -16.43 -1.28 0.44
CA PRO A 114 -15.63 -0.58 1.44
C PRO A 114 -16.49 -0.15 2.63
N GLY A 115 -16.00 -0.37 3.85
CA GLY A 115 -16.73 -0.08 5.10
C GLY A 115 -16.18 1.12 5.89
N ASN A 116 -15.15 1.79 5.38
CA ASN A 116 -14.53 2.94 6.02
C ASN A 116 -13.90 3.86 4.97
N ILE A 117 -13.52 5.08 5.39
CA ILE A 117 -12.94 6.10 4.50
C ILE A 117 -11.63 5.61 3.84
N TYR A 118 -10.75 4.96 4.60
CA TYR A 118 -9.51 4.40 4.03
C TYR A 118 -9.79 3.41 2.91
N ALA A 119 -10.72 2.48 3.12
CA ALA A 119 -11.12 1.47 2.14
C ALA A 119 -11.73 2.12 0.89
N ALA A 120 -12.62 3.12 1.07
CA ALA A 120 -13.22 3.87 -0.04
C ALA A 120 -12.16 4.60 -0.86
N HIS A 121 -11.19 5.26 -0.22
CA HIS A 121 -10.09 5.93 -0.91
C HIS A 121 -9.17 4.95 -1.63
N LYS A 122 -8.90 3.77 -1.05
CA LYS A 122 -8.10 2.74 -1.73
C LYS A 122 -8.80 2.21 -2.98
N LEU A 123 -10.11 1.96 -2.90
CA LEU A 123 -10.89 1.52 -4.05
C LEU A 123 -10.99 2.60 -5.13
N GLU A 124 -11.16 3.87 -4.75
CA GLU A 124 -11.14 4.97 -5.70
C GLU A 124 -9.77 5.12 -6.37
N MET A 125 -8.69 4.99 -5.59
CA MET A 125 -7.33 4.98 -6.11
C MET A 125 -7.12 3.91 -7.18
N GLU A 126 -7.52 2.65 -6.91
CA GLU A 126 -7.44 1.55 -7.88
C GLU A 126 -8.11 1.93 -9.20
N LYS A 127 -9.37 2.36 -9.13
CA LYS A 127 -10.15 2.74 -10.31
C LYS A 127 -9.46 3.86 -11.09
N ARG A 128 -9.12 4.96 -10.41
CA ARG A 128 -8.55 6.15 -11.06
C ARG A 128 -7.17 5.89 -11.67
N VAL A 129 -6.33 5.11 -10.98
CA VAL A 129 -5.01 4.74 -11.49
C VAL A 129 -5.12 3.83 -12.70
N LEU A 130 -6.02 2.84 -12.68
CA LEU A 130 -6.24 1.94 -13.82
C LEU A 130 -6.88 2.65 -15.03
N ASP A 131 -7.75 3.65 -14.81
CA ASP A 131 -8.27 4.50 -15.88
C ASP A 131 -7.15 5.31 -16.59
N ILE A 132 -6.13 5.73 -15.84
CA ILE A 132 -4.97 6.48 -16.37
C ILE A 132 -3.96 5.56 -17.02
N LEU A 133 -3.59 4.49 -16.34
CA LEU A 133 -2.54 3.53 -16.71
C LEU A 133 -3.07 2.09 -16.56
N PRO A 134 -3.77 1.55 -17.57
CA PRO A 134 -4.39 0.21 -17.50
C PRO A 134 -3.41 -0.94 -17.24
N SER A 135 -2.11 -0.72 -17.51
CA SER A 135 -1.05 -1.70 -17.22
C SER A 135 -0.53 -1.64 -15.78
N ALA A 136 -1.06 -0.76 -14.93
CA ALA A 136 -0.68 -0.71 -13.52
C ALA A 136 -1.16 -1.96 -12.78
N VAL A 137 -0.37 -2.41 -11.80
CA VAL A 137 -0.71 -3.55 -10.94
C VAL A 137 -1.18 -3.05 -9.58
N MET A 138 -2.34 -3.55 -9.11
CA MET A 138 -2.90 -3.25 -7.80
C MET A 138 -2.76 -4.45 -6.88
N LEU A 139 -1.99 -4.30 -5.79
CA LEU A 139 -1.80 -5.35 -4.80
C LEU A 139 -2.71 -5.08 -3.60
N ARG A 140 -3.80 -5.84 -3.46
CA ARG A 140 -4.67 -5.81 -2.27
C ARG A 140 -4.05 -6.62 -1.17
N ALA A 141 -3.08 -6.01 -0.47
CA ALA A 141 -2.41 -6.65 0.64
C ALA A 141 -3.33 -6.73 1.86
N GLU A 142 -3.30 -7.88 2.52
CA GLU A 142 -3.96 -8.11 3.81
C GLU A 142 -3.09 -7.58 4.97
N TRP A 143 -3.36 -7.97 6.19
CA TRP A 143 -2.55 -7.54 7.32
C TRP A 143 -1.09 -7.98 7.13
N MET A 144 -0.25 -7.03 6.79
CA MET A 144 1.18 -7.28 6.61
C MET A 144 1.88 -7.34 7.95
N TYR A 145 2.76 -8.35 8.12
CA TYR A 145 3.62 -8.50 9.28
C TYR A 145 5.07 -8.73 8.87
N ASP A 146 5.96 -8.35 9.75
CA ASP A 146 7.40 -8.66 9.70
C ASP A 146 7.95 -8.56 11.13
N TYR A 147 9.12 -9.10 11.35
CA TYR A 147 9.88 -8.98 12.61
C TYR A 147 10.60 -7.64 12.77
N TYR A 148 10.34 -6.70 11.86
CA TYR A 148 10.94 -5.37 11.88
C TYR A 148 10.24 -4.45 12.90
N GLU A 149 11.00 -4.00 13.92
CA GLU A 149 10.46 -3.30 15.09
C GLU A 149 10.11 -1.81 14.88
N LYS A 150 10.53 -1.17 13.78
CA LYS A 150 10.30 0.27 13.56
C LYS A 150 8.82 0.67 13.49
N ARG A 151 7.93 -0.26 13.25
CA ARG A 151 6.49 0.00 13.25
C ARG A 151 5.77 -1.17 13.90
N SER A 152 4.89 -0.86 14.86
CA SER A 152 3.98 -1.85 15.43
C SER A 152 3.16 -2.49 14.31
N ASN A 153 3.20 -3.80 14.22
CA ASN A 153 2.30 -4.59 13.40
C ASN A 153 1.46 -5.48 14.31
N TYR A 154 0.40 -6.11 13.76
CA TYR A 154 -0.54 -6.90 14.55
C TYR A 154 0.13 -8.03 15.33
N LEU A 155 1.11 -8.72 14.73
CA LEU A 155 1.84 -9.78 15.40
C LEU A 155 2.62 -9.25 16.61
N MET A 156 3.33 -8.15 16.45
CA MET A 156 4.09 -7.53 17.56
C MET A 156 3.16 -7.00 18.64
N MET A 157 2.00 -6.47 18.26
CA MET A 157 0.97 -6.03 19.23
C MET A 157 0.47 -7.21 20.07
N ILE A 158 0.18 -8.37 19.46
CA ILE A 158 -0.23 -9.59 20.18
C ILE A 158 0.89 -10.09 21.09
N LEU A 159 2.12 -10.19 20.59
CA LEU A 159 3.26 -10.64 21.39
C LEU A 159 3.51 -9.74 22.60
N ASN A 160 3.44 -8.42 22.41
CA ASN A 160 3.56 -7.47 23.51
C ASN A 160 2.40 -7.63 24.52
N ALA A 161 1.16 -7.79 24.05
CA ALA A 161 0.01 -7.96 24.93
C ALA A 161 0.15 -9.24 25.78
N ILE A 162 0.53 -10.36 25.17
CA ILE A 162 0.77 -11.63 25.87
C ILE A 162 1.91 -11.49 26.90
N HIS A 163 2.93 -10.70 26.59
CA HIS A 163 4.09 -10.52 27.48
C HIS A 163 3.84 -9.55 28.64
N THR A 164 2.93 -8.60 28.49
CA THR A 164 2.72 -7.51 29.46
C THR A 164 1.41 -7.59 30.24
N GLN A 165 0.49 -8.49 29.86
CA GLN A 165 -0.84 -8.60 30.47
C GLN A 165 -1.10 -10.02 30.97
N ASP A 166 -1.76 -10.13 32.14
CA ASP A 166 -2.12 -11.42 32.71
C ASP A 166 -3.17 -12.18 31.88
N SER A 167 -3.97 -11.46 31.11
CA SER A 167 -4.96 -12.03 30.20
C SER A 167 -5.17 -11.13 28.97
N VAL A 168 -5.41 -11.74 27.82
CA VAL A 168 -5.67 -11.03 26.55
C VAL A 168 -6.93 -11.59 25.93
N SER A 169 -7.87 -10.71 25.55
CA SER A 169 -9.11 -11.09 24.89
C SER A 169 -9.04 -10.82 23.40
N PHE A 170 -9.41 -11.82 22.59
CA PHE A 170 -9.51 -11.72 21.14
C PHE A 170 -10.90 -12.06 20.66
N SER A 171 -11.31 -11.48 19.53
CA SER A 171 -12.56 -11.87 18.87
C SER A 171 -12.45 -13.30 18.33
N SER A 172 -13.39 -14.16 18.70
CA SER A 172 -13.47 -15.54 18.18
C SER A 172 -14.11 -15.64 16.80
N LYS A 173 -14.65 -14.52 16.27
CA LYS A 173 -15.35 -14.47 14.97
C LYS A 173 -14.70 -13.52 13.97
N GLN A 174 -13.50 -13.03 14.25
CA GLN A 174 -12.76 -12.20 13.33
C GLN A 174 -11.76 -13.06 12.57
N PHE A 175 -11.98 -13.18 11.27
CA PHE A 175 -11.07 -13.85 10.34
C PHE A 175 -10.38 -12.79 9.50
N ARG A 176 -9.06 -12.90 9.35
CA ARG A 176 -8.28 -12.02 8.50
C ARG A 176 -7.18 -12.83 7.84
N GLY A 177 -6.92 -12.53 6.59
CA GLY A 177 -5.70 -12.96 5.95
C GLY A 177 -4.50 -12.21 6.51
N ILE A 178 -3.34 -12.81 6.38
CA ILE A 178 -2.06 -12.23 6.79
C ILE A 178 -1.08 -12.31 5.62
N THR A 179 -0.29 -11.28 5.43
CA THR A 179 0.74 -11.20 4.38
C THR A 179 2.12 -11.05 5.02
N TYR A 180 3.00 -12.02 4.80
CA TYR A 180 4.39 -11.92 5.25
C TYR A 180 5.17 -11.00 4.31
N LEU A 181 5.60 -9.86 4.82
CA LEU A 181 6.18 -8.80 4.02
C LEU A 181 7.49 -9.21 3.33
N LYS A 182 8.28 -10.09 3.95
CA LYS A 182 9.47 -10.65 3.33
C LYS A 182 9.14 -11.43 2.05
N GLU A 183 8.09 -12.27 2.07
CA GLU A 183 7.66 -13.02 0.88
C GLU A 183 7.19 -12.09 -0.26
N VAL A 184 6.52 -11.00 0.08
CA VAL A 184 6.16 -9.97 -0.91
C VAL A 184 7.41 -9.40 -1.57
N ALA A 185 8.40 -9.01 -0.77
CA ALA A 185 9.65 -8.45 -1.28
C ALA A 185 10.46 -9.46 -2.12
N GLU A 186 10.56 -10.70 -1.67
CA GLU A 186 11.28 -11.78 -2.39
C GLU A 186 10.61 -12.21 -3.70
N ASN A 187 9.32 -11.93 -3.87
CA ASN A 187 8.57 -12.23 -5.10
C ASN A 187 8.22 -10.99 -5.94
N MET A 188 8.79 -9.83 -5.60
CA MET A 188 8.48 -8.58 -6.32
C MET A 188 8.87 -8.63 -7.80
N ASP A 189 9.91 -9.37 -8.16
CA ASP A 189 10.32 -9.63 -9.54
C ASP A 189 9.20 -10.30 -10.36
N LYS A 190 8.44 -11.23 -9.77
CA LYS A 190 7.29 -11.87 -10.43
C LYS A 190 6.13 -10.89 -10.61
N VAL A 191 5.89 -10.02 -9.61
CA VAL A 191 4.85 -8.97 -9.70
C VAL A 191 5.20 -7.95 -10.79
N ILE A 192 6.48 -7.65 -10.97
CA ILE A 192 6.96 -6.77 -12.04
C ILE A 192 6.67 -7.34 -13.44
N LEU A 193 6.59 -8.63 -13.59
CA LEU A 193 6.33 -9.31 -14.86
C LEU A 193 4.84 -9.40 -15.25
N LEU A 194 3.93 -9.11 -14.31
CA LEU A 194 2.48 -9.01 -14.58
C LEU A 194 2.17 -7.80 -15.44
#